data_dccde3866da1c8f14d4a5eb0fee27725
#
_entry.id   dccde3866da1c8f14d4a5eb0fee27725
#
_cell.length_a   1.000
_cell.length_b   1.000
_cell.length_c   1.000
_cell.angle_alpha   90.00
_cell.angle_beta   90.00
_cell.angle_gamma   90.00
#
_symmetry.space_group_name_H-M   'P 1'
#
loop_
_entity.id
_entity.type
_entity.pdbx_description
1 polymer ?
#
loop_
_entity_poly.entity_id
_entity_poly.type
_entity_poly.pdbx_seq_one_letter_code
_entity_poly.pdbx_strand_id
1 'polypeptide(L)'
;MTPDLDHSALVLVDYQARLLPALSGGGEALAQALRLAQVARLLDVDIVGSEQQPAALGPLVESLRALCDSVVAKTAFDACRDGLLDALRAGTGALPRDVVLAGCEAHVCLLQTTLGALGAGLRCWVVADACASRRPTEQALAMQRLAAAGAHIVSAEMVAFEWLRDCRHPRFREVLALIKPL
;
A
#
# COMPACT_ATOMS: atom_id res chain seq x y z
N MET A 1 -4.48 16.35 8.87
CA MET A 1 -4.11 16.31 7.43
C MET A 1 -4.62 14.97 6.92
N THR A 2 -5.17 14.90 5.71
CA THR A 2 -5.71 13.68 5.06
C THR A 2 -5.04 13.50 3.69
N PRO A 3 -4.95 12.28 3.13
CA PRO A 3 -4.47 12.08 1.77
C PRO A 3 -5.41 12.79 0.79
N ASP A 4 -4.82 13.37 -0.22
CA ASP A 4 -5.55 14.06 -1.28
C ASP A 4 -5.81 13.10 -2.43
N LEU A 5 -7.09 12.81 -2.74
CA LEU A 5 -7.46 11.84 -3.76
C LEU A 5 -6.76 12.10 -5.11
N ASP A 6 -6.85 13.34 -5.60
CA ASP A 6 -6.35 13.71 -6.94
C ASP A 6 -4.81 13.69 -7.06
N HIS A 7 -4.11 13.56 -5.92
CA HIS A 7 -2.64 13.55 -5.85
C HIS A 7 -2.13 12.32 -5.09
N SER A 8 -2.95 11.27 -4.98
CA SER A 8 -2.60 10.02 -4.30
C SER A 8 -2.22 8.92 -5.28
N ALA A 9 -1.35 8.02 -4.82
CA ALA A 9 -1.14 6.69 -5.41
C ALA A 9 -1.14 5.63 -4.30
N LEU A 10 -1.59 4.42 -4.62
CA LEU A 10 -1.52 3.25 -3.74
C LEU A 10 -0.31 2.39 -4.12
N VAL A 11 0.51 2.04 -3.13
CA VAL A 11 1.65 1.13 -3.28
C VAL A 11 1.41 -0.14 -2.49
N LEU A 12 1.42 -1.28 -3.18
CA LEU A 12 1.22 -2.63 -2.63
C LEU A 12 2.57 -3.37 -2.61
N VAL A 13 3.18 -3.43 -1.42
CA VAL A 13 4.54 -3.97 -1.26
C VAL A 13 4.49 -5.47 -0.99
N ASP A 14 4.98 -6.27 -1.94
CA ASP A 14 5.39 -7.68 -1.80
C ASP A 14 4.33 -8.64 -1.23
N TYR A 15 3.06 -8.52 -1.59
CA TYR A 15 2.03 -9.52 -1.28
C TYR A 15 2.22 -10.77 -2.17
N GLN A 16 3.30 -11.49 -1.95
CA GLN A 16 3.70 -12.62 -2.79
C GLN A 16 3.21 -13.96 -2.22
N ALA A 17 2.82 -14.87 -3.12
CA ALA A 17 2.18 -16.14 -2.75
C ALA A 17 3.02 -17.02 -1.82
N ARG A 18 4.35 -16.99 -1.96
CA ARG A 18 5.27 -17.77 -1.11
C ARG A 18 5.63 -17.06 0.20
N LEU A 19 5.43 -15.75 0.30
CA LEU A 19 5.71 -14.98 1.49
C LEU A 19 4.51 -14.97 2.47
N LEU A 20 3.32 -14.75 1.97
CA LEU A 20 2.10 -14.58 2.77
C LEU A 20 1.83 -15.69 3.80
N PRO A 21 2.02 -17.01 3.48
CA PRO A 21 1.76 -18.07 4.46
C PRO A 21 2.68 -18.05 5.68
N ALA A 22 3.84 -17.40 5.59
CA ALA A 22 4.80 -17.30 6.70
C ALA A 22 4.50 -16.11 7.65
N LEU A 23 3.50 -15.27 7.33
CA LEU A 23 3.21 -14.04 8.06
C LEU A 23 2.08 -14.24 9.07
N SER A 24 2.26 -13.70 10.26
CA SER A 24 1.18 -13.56 11.23
C SER A 24 0.15 -12.56 10.72
N GLY A 25 -1.11 -12.97 10.59
CA GLY A 25 -2.17 -12.12 10.03
C GLY A 25 -2.05 -11.83 8.52
N GLY A 26 -1.26 -12.62 7.77
CA GLY A 26 -1.06 -12.39 6.33
C GLY A 26 -2.33 -12.45 5.49
N GLY A 27 -3.28 -13.32 5.87
CA GLY A 27 -4.59 -13.41 5.19
C GLY A 27 -5.47 -12.19 5.42
N GLU A 28 -5.51 -11.69 6.67
CA GLU A 28 -6.25 -10.48 7.04
C GLU A 28 -5.67 -9.24 6.36
N ALA A 29 -4.34 -9.12 6.37
CA ALA A 29 -3.64 -8.02 5.70
C ALA A 29 -3.92 -8.02 4.18
N LEU A 30 -3.90 -9.20 3.54
CA LEU A 30 -4.25 -9.34 2.13
C LEU A 30 -5.72 -8.94 1.88
N ALA A 31 -6.66 -9.33 2.75
CA ALA A 31 -8.06 -8.97 2.60
C ALA A 31 -8.26 -7.45 2.68
N GLN A 32 -7.58 -6.76 3.59
CA GLN A 32 -7.64 -5.30 3.69
C GLN A 32 -6.97 -4.62 2.49
N ALA A 33 -5.83 -5.14 2.03
CA ALA A 33 -5.17 -4.64 0.83
C ALA A 33 -6.06 -4.76 -0.42
N LEU A 34 -6.77 -5.88 -0.58
CA LEU A 34 -7.73 -6.09 -1.67
C LEU A 34 -8.88 -5.08 -1.61
N ARG A 35 -9.49 -4.86 -0.43
CA ARG A 35 -10.54 -3.85 -0.26
C ARG A 35 -10.05 -2.47 -0.65
N LEU A 36 -8.87 -2.08 -0.14
CA LEU A 36 -8.29 -0.78 -0.42
C LEU A 36 -7.97 -0.62 -1.92
N ALA A 37 -7.42 -1.64 -2.57
CA ALA A 37 -7.14 -1.63 -4.00
C ALA A 37 -8.42 -1.52 -4.85
N GLN A 38 -9.51 -2.18 -4.45
CA GLN A 38 -10.82 -2.03 -5.10
C GLN A 38 -11.38 -0.62 -4.92
N VAL A 39 -11.24 -0.03 -3.73
CA VAL A 39 -11.61 1.38 -3.49
C VAL A 39 -10.78 2.32 -4.35
N ALA A 40 -9.46 2.11 -4.43
CA ALA A 40 -8.55 2.89 -5.27
C ALA A 40 -9.00 2.85 -6.75
N ARG A 41 -9.37 1.67 -7.26
CA ARG A 41 -9.91 1.53 -8.62
C ARG A 41 -11.23 2.26 -8.84
N LEU A 42 -12.15 2.22 -7.87
CA LEU A 42 -13.42 2.95 -7.95
C LEU A 42 -13.23 4.48 -7.97
N LEU A 43 -12.15 4.95 -7.39
CA LEU A 43 -11.82 6.37 -7.23
C LEU A 43 -10.72 6.84 -8.20
N ASP A 44 -10.35 6.02 -9.18
CA ASP A 44 -9.34 6.32 -10.21
C ASP A 44 -7.94 6.67 -9.64
N VAL A 45 -7.57 6.04 -8.50
CA VAL A 45 -6.24 6.17 -7.90
C VAL A 45 -5.29 5.14 -8.52
N ASP A 46 -4.13 5.58 -8.98
CA ASP A 46 -3.07 4.72 -9.55
C ASP A 46 -2.57 3.70 -8.51
N ILE A 47 -2.36 2.45 -8.94
CA ILE A 47 -1.91 1.35 -8.09
C ILE A 47 -0.61 0.76 -8.63
N VAL A 48 0.45 0.82 -7.82
CA VAL A 48 1.75 0.20 -8.13
C VAL A 48 2.02 -0.94 -7.16
N GLY A 49 2.26 -2.15 -7.69
CA GLY A 49 2.71 -3.29 -6.91
C GLY A 49 4.24 -3.41 -6.88
N SER A 50 4.80 -4.14 -5.91
CA SER A 50 6.19 -4.59 -5.97
C SER A 50 6.32 -6.08 -5.69
N GLU A 51 7.42 -6.67 -6.20
CA GLU A 51 7.77 -8.08 -6.05
C GLU A 51 9.24 -8.20 -5.66
N GLN A 52 9.51 -8.67 -4.44
CA GLN A 52 10.86 -8.98 -3.98
C GLN A 52 11.32 -10.30 -4.59
N GLN A 53 12.44 -10.30 -5.36
CA GLN A 53 13.03 -11.52 -5.90
C GLN A 53 11.96 -12.49 -6.47
N PRO A 54 11.16 -12.12 -7.48
CA PRO A 54 10.00 -12.92 -7.90
C PRO A 54 10.36 -14.34 -8.33
N ALA A 55 11.58 -14.59 -8.78
CA ALA A 55 12.07 -15.96 -9.05
C ALA A 55 12.10 -16.82 -7.78
N ALA A 56 12.37 -16.26 -6.61
CA ALA A 56 12.42 -16.95 -5.33
C ALA A 56 11.06 -16.96 -4.60
N LEU A 57 10.41 -15.79 -4.48
CA LEU A 57 9.20 -15.61 -3.67
C LEU A 57 7.89 -15.74 -4.47
N GLY A 58 7.99 -15.95 -5.79
CA GLY A 58 6.83 -15.97 -6.69
C GLY A 58 6.34 -14.56 -7.00
N PRO A 59 5.34 -14.45 -7.87
CA PRO A 59 4.72 -13.15 -8.21
C PRO A 59 3.84 -12.64 -7.06
N LEU A 60 3.47 -11.36 -7.17
CA LEU A 60 2.34 -10.77 -6.45
C LEU A 60 1.10 -11.64 -6.65
N VAL A 61 0.28 -11.84 -5.60
CA VAL A 61 -0.95 -12.64 -5.73
C VAL A 61 -1.85 -12.07 -6.82
N GLU A 62 -2.42 -12.95 -7.65
CA GLU A 62 -3.14 -12.57 -8.86
C GLU A 62 -4.29 -11.60 -8.59
N SER A 63 -4.99 -11.76 -7.48
CA SER A 63 -6.10 -10.89 -7.08
C SER A 63 -5.71 -9.42 -6.88
N LEU A 64 -4.48 -9.15 -6.43
CA LEU A 64 -3.93 -7.79 -6.34
C LEU A 64 -3.26 -7.38 -7.65
N ARG A 65 -2.53 -8.30 -8.29
CA ARG A 65 -1.80 -8.03 -9.53
C ARG A 65 -2.73 -7.50 -10.63
N ALA A 66 -3.92 -8.10 -10.76
CA ALA A 66 -4.94 -7.68 -11.72
C ALA A 66 -5.48 -6.26 -11.48
N LEU A 67 -5.28 -5.71 -10.28
CA LEU A 67 -5.68 -4.34 -9.94
C LEU A 67 -4.54 -3.31 -10.10
N CYS A 68 -3.29 -3.75 -10.28
CA CYS A 68 -2.15 -2.86 -10.42
C CYS A 68 -2.04 -2.31 -11.85
N ASP A 69 -1.68 -1.03 -11.98
CA ASP A 69 -1.30 -0.42 -13.26
C ASP A 69 0.11 -0.85 -13.69
N SER A 70 0.98 -1.07 -12.70
CA SER A 70 2.32 -1.59 -12.92
C SER A 70 2.83 -2.37 -11.71
N VAL A 71 3.83 -3.23 -11.95
CA VAL A 71 4.49 -4.02 -10.91
C VAL A 71 5.99 -3.93 -11.07
N VAL A 72 6.68 -3.53 -9.99
CA VAL A 72 8.14 -3.36 -9.95
C VAL A 72 8.79 -4.62 -9.37
N ALA A 73 9.56 -5.33 -10.15
CA ALA A 73 10.42 -6.40 -9.65
C ALA A 73 11.69 -5.81 -9.05
N LYS A 74 12.04 -6.21 -7.82
CA LYS A 74 13.13 -5.60 -7.06
C LYS A 74 14.03 -6.61 -6.37
N THR A 75 15.25 -6.18 -6.09
CA THR A 75 16.24 -6.89 -5.25
C THR A 75 16.52 -6.15 -3.96
N ALA A 76 16.55 -4.83 -3.98
CA ALA A 76 16.61 -4.02 -2.78
C ALA A 76 15.32 -4.17 -1.94
N PHE A 77 15.44 -4.07 -0.63
CA PHE A 77 14.23 -4.04 0.23
C PHE A 77 13.46 -2.73 0.06
N ASP A 78 14.14 -1.64 -0.15
CA ASP A 78 13.57 -0.35 -0.54
C ASP A 78 13.23 -0.33 -2.04
N ALA A 79 11.94 -0.35 -2.38
CA ALA A 79 11.48 -0.33 -3.75
C ALA A 79 11.80 0.99 -4.48
N CYS A 80 12.04 2.08 -3.76
CA CYS A 80 12.44 3.35 -4.38
C CYS A 80 13.80 3.26 -5.09
N ARG A 81 14.65 2.32 -4.68
CA ARG A 81 15.96 2.09 -5.31
C ARG A 81 15.88 1.29 -6.62
N ASP A 82 14.80 0.56 -6.83
CA ASP A 82 14.62 -0.35 -7.96
C ASP A 82 13.45 0.06 -8.88
N GLY A 83 13.11 1.37 -8.92
CA GLY A 83 12.22 1.92 -9.94
C GLY A 83 10.80 2.29 -9.47
N LEU A 84 10.47 2.17 -8.17
CA LEU A 84 9.14 2.57 -7.67
C LEU A 84 8.82 4.04 -7.99
N LEU A 85 9.79 4.96 -7.83
CA LEU A 85 9.56 6.38 -8.09
C LEU A 85 9.29 6.66 -9.58
N ASP A 86 9.89 5.89 -10.48
CA ASP A 86 9.63 6.01 -11.92
C ASP A 86 8.27 5.42 -12.29
N ALA A 87 7.87 4.30 -11.67
CA ALA A 87 6.54 3.73 -11.83
C ALA A 87 5.44 4.69 -11.34
N LEU A 88 5.66 5.37 -10.22
CA LEU A 88 4.73 6.37 -9.68
C LEU A 88 4.61 7.63 -10.57
N ARG A 89 5.63 7.95 -11.35
CA ARG A 89 5.58 9.06 -12.33
C ARG A 89 4.86 8.70 -13.63
N ALA A 90 4.82 7.41 -13.97
CA ALA A 90 4.39 6.96 -15.29
C ALA A 90 2.93 7.33 -15.61
N GLY A 91 2.05 7.35 -14.61
CA GLY A 91 0.63 7.69 -14.79
C GLY A 91 0.38 9.15 -15.13
N THR A 92 0.97 10.08 -14.39
CA THR A 92 0.68 11.52 -14.50
C THR A 92 1.84 12.37 -15.00
N GLY A 93 3.01 11.78 -15.20
CA GLY A 93 4.26 12.49 -15.55
C GLY A 93 4.95 13.17 -14.37
N ALA A 94 4.34 13.16 -13.18
CA ALA A 94 4.87 13.73 -11.94
C ALA A 94 4.73 12.73 -10.78
N LEU A 95 5.53 12.90 -9.71
CA LEU A 95 5.32 12.13 -8.49
C LEU A 95 4.02 12.56 -7.81
N PRO A 96 3.24 11.61 -7.27
CA PRO A 96 2.12 11.93 -6.42
C PRO A 96 2.61 12.68 -5.16
N ARG A 97 1.77 13.52 -4.59
CA ARG A 97 2.09 14.17 -3.31
C ARG A 97 1.92 13.20 -2.14
N ASP A 98 0.90 12.37 -2.22
CA ASP A 98 0.51 11.40 -1.21
C ASP A 98 0.72 9.97 -1.71
N VAL A 99 1.40 9.16 -0.92
CA VAL A 99 1.54 7.74 -1.21
C VAL A 99 0.94 6.95 -0.06
N VAL A 100 -0.09 6.17 -0.38
CA VAL A 100 -0.71 5.22 0.53
C VAL A 100 0.02 3.89 0.38
N LEU A 101 0.62 3.37 1.44
CA LEU A 101 1.44 2.16 1.41
C LEU A 101 0.83 1.06 2.27
N ALA A 102 0.76 -0.13 1.72
CA ALA A 102 0.40 -1.36 2.41
C ALA A 102 1.35 -2.47 2.00
N GLY A 103 1.66 -3.43 2.87
CA GLY A 103 2.55 -4.50 2.42
C GLY A 103 3.22 -5.37 3.47
N CYS A 104 4.07 -6.24 2.97
CA CYS A 104 4.78 -7.31 3.65
C CYS A 104 6.29 -7.31 3.28
N GLU A 105 7.23 -7.59 4.19
CA GLU A 105 7.01 -7.57 5.63
C GLU A 105 7.05 -6.14 6.15
N ALA A 106 6.19 -5.82 7.10
CA ALA A 106 6.06 -4.45 7.63
C ALA A 106 7.41 -3.89 8.14
N HIS A 107 8.24 -4.73 8.77
CA HIS A 107 9.52 -4.35 9.36
C HIS A 107 10.72 -4.43 8.41
N VAL A 108 10.53 -4.90 7.15
CA VAL A 108 11.60 -5.02 6.15
C VAL A 108 11.29 -4.17 4.92
N CYS A 109 10.58 -4.74 3.94
CA CYS A 109 10.37 -4.08 2.64
C CYS A 109 9.45 -2.86 2.76
N LEU A 110 8.34 -2.97 3.49
CA LEU A 110 7.44 -1.83 3.69
C LEU A 110 8.13 -0.71 4.44
N LEU A 111 8.82 -1.02 5.54
CA LEU A 111 9.55 -0.03 6.34
C LEU A 111 10.56 0.73 5.47
N GLN A 112 11.42 0.01 4.74
CA GLN A 112 12.48 0.64 3.95
C GLN A 112 11.93 1.41 2.75
N THR A 113 10.91 0.89 2.08
CA THR A 113 10.23 1.59 0.98
C THR A 113 9.56 2.88 1.46
N THR A 114 8.89 2.84 2.62
CA THR A 114 8.27 4.04 3.20
C THR A 114 9.33 5.09 3.57
N LEU A 115 10.44 4.68 4.17
CA LEU A 115 11.55 5.59 4.49
C LEU A 115 12.19 6.17 3.22
N GLY A 116 12.33 5.38 2.16
CA GLY A 116 12.79 5.85 0.84
C GLY A 116 11.85 6.88 0.23
N ALA A 117 10.53 6.63 0.29
CA ALA A 117 9.50 7.55 -0.21
C ALA A 117 9.47 8.88 0.58
N LEU A 118 9.57 8.83 1.92
CA LEU A 118 9.73 10.02 2.77
C LEU A 118 11.00 10.81 2.40
N GLY A 119 12.12 10.10 2.17
CA GLY A 119 13.39 10.71 1.73
C GLY A 119 13.29 11.38 0.36
N ALA A 120 12.39 10.92 -0.50
CA ALA A 120 12.07 11.54 -1.79
C ALA A 120 11.09 12.73 -1.68
N GLY A 121 10.68 13.10 -0.46
CA GLY A 121 9.78 14.23 -0.19
C GLY A 121 8.29 13.92 -0.33
N LEU A 122 7.91 12.64 -0.43
CA LEU A 122 6.51 12.22 -0.51
C LEU A 122 5.87 12.19 0.89
N ARG A 123 4.57 12.45 0.98
CA ARG A 123 3.81 12.22 2.20
C ARG A 123 3.33 10.77 2.21
N CYS A 124 3.69 10.03 3.25
CA CYS A 124 3.44 8.60 3.35
C CYS A 124 2.32 8.29 4.34
N TRP A 125 1.35 7.47 3.89
CA TRP A 125 0.20 7.00 4.66
C TRP A 125 0.28 5.47 4.72
N VAL A 126 0.67 4.93 5.88
CA VAL A 126 0.89 3.48 6.05
C VAL A 126 -0.35 2.83 6.63
N VAL A 127 -0.92 1.88 5.89
CA VAL A 127 -2.19 1.21 6.20
C VAL A 127 -1.91 0.01 7.11
N ALA A 128 -1.95 0.22 8.42
CA ALA A 128 -1.47 -0.74 9.41
C ALA A 128 -2.21 -2.09 9.40
N ASP A 129 -3.52 -2.09 9.17
CA ASP A 129 -4.35 -3.29 9.08
C ASP A 129 -4.22 -4.06 7.76
N ALA A 130 -3.58 -3.44 6.76
CA ALA A 130 -3.16 -4.08 5.52
C ALA A 130 -1.67 -4.48 5.52
N CYS A 131 -0.98 -4.40 6.65
CA CYS A 131 0.42 -4.77 6.77
C CYS A 131 0.57 -6.03 7.62
N ALA A 132 1.58 -6.85 7.32
CA ALA A 132 1.90 -8.04 8.10
C ALA A 132 3.39 -8.27 8.22
N SER A 133 3.78 -8.99 9.26
CA SER A 133 5.14 -9.48 9.50
C SER A 133 5.10 -10.90 10.06
N ARG A 134 6.21 -11.63 10.02
CA ARG A 134 6.30 -12.99 10.62
C ARG A 134 5.98 -12.97 12.12
N ARG A 135 6.29 -11.88 12.82
CA ARG A 135 6.00 -11.70 14.26
C ARG A 135 5.23 -10.40 14.48
N PRO A 136 4.15 -10.41 15.27
CA PRO A 136 3.37 -9.20 15.58
C PRO A 136 4.19 -8.10 16.24
N THR A 137 5.19 -8.46 17.05
CA THR A 137 6.10 -7.52 17.71
C THR A 137 6.93 -6.72 16.69
N GLU A 138 7.39 -7.36 15.62
CA GLU A 138 8.13 -6.68 14.54
C GLU A 138 7.25 -5.70 13.76
N GLN A 139 5.98 -6.08 13.53
CA GLN A 139 5.00 -5.17 12.91
C GLN A 139 4.75 -3.95 13.80
N ALA A 140 4.53 -4.14 15.09
CA ALA A 140 4.31 -3.04 16.03
C ALA A 140 5.51 -2.07 16.08
N LEU A 141 6.74 -2.59 16.15
CA LEU A 141 7.95 -1.79 16.12
C LEU A 141 8.11 -1.02 14.80
N ALA A 142 7.77 -1.66 13.67
CA ALA A 142 7.81 -1.01 12.37
C ALA A 142 6.83 0.18 12.31
N MET A 143 5.59 0.01 12.76
CA MET A 143 4.59 1.09 12.79
C MET A 143 5.04 2.26 13.68
N GLN A 144 5.59 1.98 14.88
CA GLN A 144 6.12 3.01 15.77
C GLN A 144 7.27 3.79 15.11
N ARG A 145 8.21 3.07 14.47
CA ARG A 145 9.34 3.68 13.78
C ARG A 145 8.91 4.54 12.60
N LEU A 146 7.96 4.08 11.82
CA LEU A 146 7.41 4.82 10.67
C LEU A 146 6.69 6.10 11.13
N ALA A 147 5.88 6.01 12.19
CA ALA A 147 5.24 7.19 12.79
C ALA A 147 6.29 8.22 13.26
N ALA A 148 7.35 7.77 13.95
CA ALA A 148 8.43 8.64 14.40
C ALA A 148 9.24 9.27 13.24
N ALA A 149 9.27 8.60 12.06
CA ALA A 149 9.92 9.11 10.86
C ALA A 149 9.03 10.10 10.07
N GLY A 150 7.77 10.31 10.48
CA GLY A 150 6.85 11.25 9.84
C GLY A 150 5.82 10.61 8.91
N ALA A 151 5.71 9.28 8.84
CA ALA A 151 4.62 8.62 8.15
C ALA A 151 3.32 8.69 8.98
N HIS A 152 2.19 8.84 8.32
CA HIS A 152 0.87 8.76 8.94
C HIS A 152 0.42 7.29 9.01
N ILE A 153 0.12 6.80 10.21
CA ILE A 153 -0.39 5.43 10.39
C ILE A 153 -1.92 5.48 10.38
N VAL A 154 -2.52 4.74 9.47
CA VAL A 154 -3.96 4.75 9.18
C VAL A 154 -4.48 3.32 9.02
N SER A 155 -5.80 3.15 8.92
CA SER A 155 -6.44 1.91 8.48
C SER A 155 -6.96 2.03 7.05
N ALA A 156 -7.27 0.90 6.42
CA ALA A 156 -7.88 0.88 5.08
C ALA A 156 -9.21 1.64 5.05
N GLU A 157 -10.02 1.52 6.11
CA GLU A 157 -11.28 2.24 6.25
C GLU A 157 -11.08 3.76 6.38
N MET A 158 -10.09 4.20 7.17
CA MET A 158 -9.75 5.64 7.29
C MET A 158 -9.40 6.22 5.91
N VAL A 159 -8.50 5.58 5.17
CA VAL A 159 -8.11 6.04 3.81
C VAL A 159 -9.30 6.13 2.88
N ALA A 160 -10.16 5.12 2.86
CA ALA A 160 -11.32 5.10 1.98
C ALA A 160 -12.28 6.27 2.26
N PHE A 161 -12.57 6.57 3.53
CA PHE A 161 -13.41 7.72 3.89
C PHE A 161 -12.69 9.06 3.68
N GLU A 162 -11.39 9.11 3.89
CA GLU A 162 -10.59 10.30 3.64
C GLU A 162 -10.48 10.64 2.14
N TRP A 163 -10.45 9.66 1.26
CA TRP A 163 -10.55 9.87 -0.19
C TRP A 163 -11.95 10.30 -0.63
N LEU A 164 -13.02 9.75 -0.03
CA LEU A 164 -14.40 10.15 -0.32
C LEU A 164 -14.72 11.57 0.14
N ARG A 165 -14.17 11.99 1.28
CA ARG A 165 -14.41 13.32 1.91
C ARG A 165 -15.84 13.58 2.35
N ASP A 166 -16.86 13.19 1.56
CA ASP A 166 -18.27 13.58 1.74
C ASP A 166 -19.18 12.38 1.44
N CYS A 167 -20.21 12.18 2.26
CA CYS A 167 -21.21 11.14 2.04
C CYS A 167 -22.06 11.35 0.78
N ARG A 168 -22.01 12.53 0.16
CA ARG A 168 -22.63 12.85 -1.13
C ARG A 168 -21.75 12.49 -2.33
N HIS A 169 -20.53 12.00 -2.11
CA HIS A 169 -19.63 11.57 -3.18
C HIS A 169 -20.33 10.56 -4.09
N PRO A 170 -20.26 10.67 -5.44
CA PRO A 170 -20.98 9.79 -6.36
C PRO A 170 -20.73 8.30 -6.13
N ARG A 171 -19.50 7.92 -5.72
CA ARG A 171 -19.10 6.54 -5.43
C ARG A 171 -19.29 6.10 -3.98
N PHE A 172 -19.90 6.94 -3.13
CA PHE A 172 -20.02 6.65 -1.68
C PHE A 172 -20.64 5.28 -1.38
N ARG A 173 -21.75 4.92 -2.06
CA ARG A 173 -22.43 3.64 -1.81
C ARG A 173 -21.60 2.43 -2.25
N GLU A 174 -20.89 2.55 -3.37
CA GLU A 174 -20.03 1.49 -3.91
C GLU A 174 -18.83 1.26 -2.96
N VAL A 175 -18.18 2.32 -2.51
CA VAL A 175 -17.08 2.24 -1.53
C VAL A 175 -17.58 1.69 -0.20
N LEU A 176 -18.72 2.14 0.30
CA LEU A 176 -19.31 1.65 1.55
C LEU A 176 -19.57 0.13 1.52
N ALA A 177 -20.04 -0.40 0.38
CA ALA A 177 -20.27 -1.84 0.19
C ALA A 177 -18.96 -2.67 0.25
N LEU A 178 -17.82 -2.10 -0.11
CA LEU A 178 -16.52 -2.77 0.00
C LEU A 178 -15.98 -2.75 1.44
N ILE A 179 -16.21 -1.65 2.17
CA ILE A 179 -15.65 -1.43 3.50
C ILE A 179 -16.44 -2.13 4.59
N LYS A 180 -17.77 -2.10 4.49
CA LYS A 180 -18.69 -2.73 5.43
C LYS A 180 -19.31 -3.96 4.78
N PRO A 181 -18.64 -5.12 4.81
CA PRO A 181 -19.33 -6.36 4.45
C PRO A 181 -20.49 -6.55 5.41
N LEU A 182 -21.69 -6.64 4.86
CA LEU A 182 -22.93 -6.95 5.57
C LEU A 182 -22.86 -8.37 6.13
#